data_2713f22eaa32ba6b5d061fccafa7650c
#
_entry.id   2713f22eaa32ba6b5d061fccafa7650c
#
_cell.length_a   1.000
_cell.length_b   1.000
_cell.length_c   1.000
_cell.angle_alpha   90.00
_cell.angle_beta   90.00
_cell.angle_gamma   90.00
#
_symmetry.space_group_name_H-M   'P 1'
#
loop_
_entity.id
_entity.type
_entity.pdbx_description
1 polymer ?
#
loop_
_entity_poly.entity_id
_entity_poly.type
_entity_poly.pdbx_seq_one_letter_code
_entity_poly.pdbx_strand_id
1 'polypeptide(L)'
;HEVYGIDIRPAGLEDARYHHFMADITGALPEIDGVEILVNNAGVQDGGREIEVNLQGTIAVTEKYGIQPAIRSILFMASSSASNGAEFPLYAASKGGMVTYMKNVALRIAQYDATSNSLSAGGVKTELNQHILDSPALMQQVLDETLLRRWAEPEEIAEFCYFMTNMNRSMTGQDILVDNGEQLKSNFIW
;
A
#
# COMPACT_ATOMS: atom_id res chain seq x y z
N HIS A 1 -17.83 8.84 4.42
CA HIS A 1 -16.78 8.76 5.45
C HIS A 1 -16.20 10.13 5.74
N GLU A 2 -15.82 10.39 6.99
CA GLU A 2 -14.83 11.40 7.33
C GLU A 2 -13.44 10.77 7.07
N VAL A 3 -12.55 11.50 6.40
CA VAL A 3 -11.24 11.00 5.98
C VAL A 3 -10.14 11.87 6.60
N TYR A 4 -9.20 11.22 7.26
CA TYR A 4 -8.04 11.85 7.88
C TYR A 4 -6.77 11.43 7.12
N GLY A 5 -6.15 12.37 6.42
CA GLY A 5 -4.89 12.15 5.70
C GLY A 5 -3.68 12.60 6.53
N ILE A 6 -2.66 11.76 6.59
CA ILE A 6 -1.36 12.10 7.18
C ILE A 6 -0.32 11.99 6.07
N ASP A 7 0.34 13.08 5.74
CA ASP A 7 1.39 13.15 4.72
C ASP A 7 2.45 14.21 5.10
N ILE A 8 3.66 14.06 4.62
CA ILE A 8 4.70 15.08 4.73
C ILE A 8 4.49 16.26 3.77
N ARG A 9 3.63 16.09 2.76
CA ARG A 9 3.27 17.10 1.76
C ARG A 9 1.97 17.79 2.14
N PRO A 10 1.71 19.00 1.61
CA PRO A 10 0.42 19.69 1.76
C PRO A 10 -0.73 18.87 1.17
N ALA A 11 -1.95 19.18 1.61
CA ALA A 11 -3.16 18.54 1.07
C ALA A 11 -3.25 18.75 -0.46
N GLY A 12 -3.52 17.65 -1.17
CA GLY A 12 -3.82 17.66 -2.61
C GLY A 12 -5.32 17.52 -2.91
N LEU A 13 -6.17 17.45 -1.88
CA LEU A 13 -7.61 17.27 -1.99
C LEU A 13 -8.35 18.35 -1.19
N GLU A 14 -9.35 18.97 -1.80
CA GLU A 14 -10.28 19.90 -1.17
C GLU A 14 -11.68 19.27 -1.11
N ASP A 15 -12.04 18.72 0.07
CA ASP A 15 -13.39 18.20 0.38
C ASP A 15 -13.69 18.52 1.84
N ALA A 16 -14.92 18.88 2.15
CA ALA A 16 -15.33 19.24 3.52
C ALA A 16 -15.20 18.10 4.54
N ARG A 17 -15.12 16.88 4.07
CA ARG A 17 -14.95 15.65 4.89
C ARG A 17 -13.51 15.14 4.92
N TYR A 18 -12.57 15.85 4.29
CA TYR A 18 -11.15 15.52 4.30
C TYR A 18 -10.40 16.44 5.26
N HIS A 19 -9.73 15.84 6.23
CA HIS A 19 -8.91 16.54 7.24
C HIS A 19 -7.45 16.15 7.06
N HIS A 20 -6.59 17.12 6.80
CA HIS A 20 -5.17 16.89 6.50
C HIS A 20 -4.28 17.24 7.70
N PHE A 21 -3.39 16.32 8.03
CA PHE A 21 -2.29 16.53 8.99
C PHE A 21 -0.95 16.42 8.26
N MET A 22 -0.21 17.52 8.25
CA MET A 22 1.15 17.52 7.68
C MET A 22 2.12 16.97 8.73
N ALA A 23 2.49 15.68 8.62
CA ALA A 23 3.36 14.99 9.55
C ALA A 23 4.13 13.84 8.88
N ASP A 24 5.35 13.57 9.37
CA ASP A 24 6.13 12.38 9.03
C ASP A 24 5.68 11.21 9.92
N ILE A 25 5.31 10.09 9.32
CA ILE A 25 4.87 8.90 10.06
C ILE A 25 5.96 8.25 10.92
N THR A 26 7.20 8.65 10.77
CA THR A 26 8.32 8.24 11.63
C THR A 26 8.50 9.13 12.86
N GLY A 27 7.74 10.21 12.95
CA GLY A 27 7.75 11.19 14.04
C GLY A 27 6.51 11.12 14.93
N ALA A 28 6.15 12.27 15.50
CA ALA A 28 4.95 12.40 16.32
C ALA A 28 3.69 12.35 15.45
N LEU A 29 2.82 11.42 15.76
CA LEU A 29 1.55 11.23 15.04
C LEU A 29 0.43 12.05 15.71
N PRO A 30 -0.48 12.68 14.93
CA PRO A 30 -1.62 13.44 15.45
C PRO A 30 -2.57 12.56 16.29
N GLU A 31 -3.41 13.19 17.11
CA GLU A 31 -4.46 12.48 17.82
C GLU A 31 -5.70 12.37 16.93
N ILE A 32 -6.11 11.15 16.64
CA ILE A 32 -7.29 10.80 15.84
C ILE A 32 -7.96 9.61 16.52
N ASP A 33 -9.17 9.79 16.99
CA ASP A 33 -9.91 8.77 17.73
C ASP A 33 -10.92 8.04 16.82
N GLY A 34 -11.27 6.81 17.22
CA GLY A 34 -12.36 6.06 16.61
C GLY A 34 -12.14 5.67 15.15
N VAL A 35 -10.90 5.41 14.76
CA VAL A 35 -10.56 4.98 13.39
C VAL A 35 -11.21 3.63 13.09
N GLU A 36 -12.12 3.59 12.12
CA GLU A 36 -12.77 2.36 11.66
C GLU A 36 -12.03 1.69 10.51
N ILE A 37 -11.41 2.47 9.65
CA ILE A 37 -10.66 1.99 8.48
C ILE A 37 -9.29 2.67 8.48
N LEU A 38 -8.24 1.88 8.39
CA LEU A 38 -6.87 2.36 8.27
C LEU A 38 -6.26 1.90 6.95
N VAL A 39 -5.75 2.85 6.15
CA VAL A 39 -5.00 2.55 4.93
C VAL A 39 -3.55 3.01 5.11
N ASN A 40 -2.64 2.06 5.23
CA ASN A 40 -1.20 2.31 5.29
C ASN A 40 -0.65 2.44 3.86
N ASN A 41 -0.62 3.67 3.35
CA ASN A 41 -0.19 3.97 1.98
C ASN A 41 1.15 4.73 1.92
N ALA A 42 1.52 5.47 2.97
CA ALA A 42 2.76 6.23 2.99
C ALA A 42 3.98 5.33 2.73
N GLY A 43 4.87 5.79 1.86
CA GLY A 43 6.05 5.01 1.52
C GLY A 43 7.04 5.78 0.66
N VAL A 44 8.28 5.29 0.66
CA VAL A 44 9.39 5.82 -0.13
C VAL A 44 10.09 4.68 -0.86
N GLN A 45 10.80 5.02 -1.94
CA GLN A 45 11.57 4.09 -2.78
C GLN A 45 12.93 4.71 -3.09
N ASP A 46 13.99 3.91 -3.02
CA ASP A 46 15.36 4.30 -3.38
C ASP A 46 15.88 5.57 -2.66
N GLY A 47 15.64 5.69 -1.36
CA GLY A 47 16.09 6.84 -0.57
C GLY A 47 16.93 6.48 0.67
N GLY A 48 17.12 5.18 0.93
CA GLY A 48 17.83 4.67 2.11
C GLY A 48 17.01 4.70 3.40
N ARG A 49 15.77 5.22 3.35
CA ARG A 49 14.84 5.29 4.50
C ARG A 49 13.70 4.28 4.40
N GLU A 50 13.76 3.32 3.49
CA GLU A 50 12.64 2.42 3.20
C GLU A 50 12.24 1.56 4.41
N ILE A 51 13.21 1.06 5.16
CA ILE A 51 12.92 0.30 6.40
C ILE A 51 12.30 1.20 7.46
N GLU A 52 12.82 2.40 7.62
CA GLU A 52 12.33 3.37 8.59
C GLU A 52 10.90 3.83 8.27
N VAL A 53 10.65 4.28 7.04
CA VAL A 53 9.36 4.82 6.64
C VAL A 53 8.36 3.71 6.35
N ASN A 54 8.68 2.81 5.38
CA ASN A 54 7.70 1.86 4.89
C ASN A 54 7.35 0.79 5.93
N LEU A 55 8.30 0.39 6.79
CA LEU A 55 8.05 -0.67 7.76
C LEU A 55 7.84 -0.11 9.17
N GLN A 56 8.81 0.60 9.74
CA GLN A 56 8.71 1.08 11.12
C GLN A 56 7.63 2.16 11.28
N GLY A 57 7.53 3.11 10.34
CA GLY A 57 6.47 4.11 10.32
C GLY A 57 5.09 3.48 10.17
N THR A 58 4.94 2.52 9.27
CA THR A 58 3.69 1.75 9.11
C THR A 58 3.31 1.00 10.39
N ILE A 59 4.28 0.38 11.07
CA ILE A 59 4.05 -0.26 12.37
C ILE A 59 3.57 0.77 13.38
N ALA A 60 4.24 1.92 13.51
CA ALA A 60 3.87 2.96 14.47
C ALA A 60 2.44 3.49 14.23
N VAL A 61 2.07 3.77 12.97
CA VAL A 61 0.72 4.18 12.57
C VAL A 61 -0.31 3.11 12.93
N THR A 62 -0.01 1.84 12.61
CA THR A 62 -0.93 0.73 12.86
C THR A 62 -1.12 0.47 14.36
N GLU A 63 -0.05 0.54 15.16
CA GLU A 63 -0.15 0.38 16.61
C GLU A 63 -0.96 1.51 17.26
N LYS A 64 -0.81 2.74 16.76
CA LYS A 64 -1.55 3.89 17.31
C LYS A 64 -3.04 3.87 16.95
N TYR A 65 -3.39 3.59 15.71
CA TYR A 65 -4.76 3.77 15.23
C TYR A 65 -5.51 2.48 14.90
N GLY A 66 -4.78 1.39 14.64
CA GLY A 66 -5.37 0.16 14.10
C GLY A 66 -5.70 -0.89 15.16
N ILE A 67 -5.01 -0.91 16.31
CA ILE A 67 -5.19 -1.96 17.32
C ILE A 67 -6.14 -1.46 18.42
N GLN A 68 -7.43 -1.34 18.07
CA GLN A 68 -8.45 -0.82 18.99
C GLN A 68 -9.87 -1.28 18.56
N PRO A 69 -10.88 -1.31 19.48
CA PRO A 69 -12.17 -1.94 19.23
C PRO A 69 -13.04 -1.34 18.11
N ALA A 70 -12.83 -0.07 17.74
CA ALA A 70 -13.60 0.54 16.66
C ALA A 70 -13.10 0.12 15.26
N ILE A 71 -11.91 -0.47 15.15
CA ILE A 71 -11.36 -0.86 13.86
C ILE A 71 -12.23 -1.94 13.19
N ARG A 72 -12.40 -1.82 11.89
CA ARG A 72 -13.14 -2.76 11.03
C ARG A 72 -12.25 -3.32 9.90
N SER A 73 -11.35 -2.51 9.38
CA SER A 73 -10.46 -2.95 8.31
C SER A 73 -9.13 -2.19 8.33
N ILE A 74 -8.03 -2.92 8.12
CA ILE A 74 -6.71 -2.35 7.89
C ILE A 74 -6.18 -2.85 6.56
N LEU A 75 -5.74 -1.94 5.72
CA LEU A 75 -5.11 -2.22 4.43
C LEU A 75 -3.67 -1.72 4.41
N PHE A 76 -2.78 -2.54 3.88
CA PHE A 76 -1.37 -2.23 3.70
C PHE A 76 -1.04 -2.16 2.21
N MET A 77 -0.50 -1.03 1.75
CA MET A 77 -0.04 -0.88 0.38
C MET A 77 1.37 -1.46 0.25
N ALA A 78 1.41 -2.73 -0.14
CA ALA A 78 2.65 -3.46 -0.37
C ALA A 78 3.16 -3.24 -1.81
N SER A 79 3.87 -4.21 -2.37
CA SER A 79 4.40 -4.19 -3.74
C SER A 79 4.57 -5.62 -4.24
N SER A 80 4.52 -5.82 -5.54
CA SER A 80 4.92 -7.07 -6.18
C SER A 80 6.32 -7.53 -5.78
N SER A 81 7.23 -6.59 -5.48
CA SER A 81 8.58 -6.86 -4.99
C SER A 81 8.62 -7.52 -3.60
N ALA A 82 7.54 -7.44 -2.82
CA ALA A 82 7.45 -8.15 -1.53
C ALA A 82 7.55 -9.67 -1.67
N SER A 83 7.16 -10.22 -2.82
CA SER A 83 7.16 -11.66 -3.10
C SER A 83 8.29 -12.12 -4.00
N ASN A 84 8.69 -11.33 -5.00
CA ASN A 84 9.73 -11.70 -5.96
C ASN A 84 11.13 -11.14 -5.62
N GLY A 85 11.20 -10.15 -4.69
CA GLY A 85 12.45 -9.51 -4.28
C GLY A 85 13.07 -8.60 -5.35
N ALA A 86 12.36 -8.31 -6.43
CA ALA A 86 12.81 -7.38 -7.46
C ALA A 86 12.89 -5.93 -6.94
N GLU A 87 13.44 -5.04 -7.74
CA GLU A 87 13.67 -3.63 -7.44
C GLU A 87 14.78 -3.41 -6.37
N PHE A 88 14.66 -2.34 -5.58
CA PHE A 88 15.66 -1.92 -4.61
C PHE A 88 15.67 -2.81 -3.36
N PRO A 89 16.82 -3.29 -2.88
CA PRO A 89 16.88 -4.28 -1.81
C PRO A 89 16.17 -3.87 -0.51
N LEU A 90 16.33 -2.61 -0.08
CA LEU A 90 15.69 -2.13 1.15
C LEU A 90 14.19 -1.94 0.96
N TYR A 91 13.77 -1.53 -0.23
CA TYR A 91 12.35 -1.41 -0.59
C TYR A 91 11.67 -2.80 -0.56
N ALA A 92 12.21 -3.77 -1.30
CA ALA A 92 11.70 -5.14 -1.32
C ALA A 92 11.63 -5.73 0.11
N ALA A 93 12.70 -5.58 0.90
CA ALA A 93 12.73 -6.03 2.30
C ALA A 93 11.66 -5.33 3.15
N SER A 94 11.47 -4.01 2.99
CA SER A 94 10.46 -3.26 3.74
C SER A 94 9.03 -3.72 3.39
N LYS A 95 8.74 -3.94 2.11
CA LYS A 95 7.43 -4.41 1.63
C LYS A 95 7.16 -5.86 2.02
N GLY A 96 8.16 -6.75 1.97
CA GLY A 96 8.07 -8.11 2.48
C GLY A 96 7.80 -8.16 3.99
N GLY A 97 8.51 -7.34 4.76
CA GLY A 97 8.27 -7.14 6.20
C GLY A 97 6.85 -6.65 6.49
N MET A 98 6.35 -5.71 5.69
CA MET A 98 4.97 -5.19 5.79
C MET A 98 3.92 -6.29 5.58
N VAL A 99 4.08 -7.15 4.56
CA VAL A 99 3.17 -8.29 4.31
C VAL A 99 3.16 -9.26 5.48
N THR A 100 4.32 -9.54 6.08
CA THR A 100 4.39 -10.40 7.26
C THR A 100 3.76 -9.75 8.49
N TYR A 101 4.01 -8.45 8.71
CA TYR A 101 3.41 -7.69 9.80
C TYR A 101 1.88 -7.61 9.66
N MET A 102 1.37 -7.39 8.46
CA MET A 102 -0.07 -7.41 8.14
C MET A 102 -0.75 -8.69 8.66
N LYS A 103 -0.12 -9.86 8.47
CA LYS A 103 -0.64 -11.15 8.96
C LYS A 103 -0.67 -11.22 10.49
N ASN A 104 0.35 -10.68 11.16
CA ASN A 104 0.36 -10.55 12.62
C ASN A 104 -0.79 -9.65 13.09
N VAL A 105 -1.02 -8.52 12.42
CA VAL A 105 -2.14 -7.61 12.70
C VAL A 105 -3.47 -8.33 12.54
N ALA A 106 -3.66 -9.13 11.49
CA ALA A 106 -4.89 -9.91 11.28
C ALA A 106 -5.22 -10.82 12.47
N LEU A 107 -4.21 -11.49 13.04
CA LEU A 107 -4.39 -12.32 14.23
C LEU A 107 -4.83 -11.51 15.45
N ARG A 108 -4.31 -10.30 15.62
CA ARG A 108 -4.55 -9.45 16.78
C ARG A 108 -5.91 -8.76 16.76
N ILE A 109 -6.36 -8.31 15.57
CA ILE A 109 -7.65 -7.59 15.43
C ILE A 109 -8.85 -8.52 15.18
N ALA A 110 -8.63 -9.82 14.99
CA ALA A 110 -9.69 -10.81 14.85
C ALA A 110 -10.69 -10.78 16.02
N GLN A 111 -10.24 -10.44 17.24
CA GLN A 111 -11.11 -10.27 18.40
C GLN A 111 -12.11 -9.13 18.26
N TYR A 112 -11.91 -8.20 17.32
CA TYR A 112 -12.80 -7.07 17.01
C TYR A 112 -13.68 -7.32 15.78
N ASP A 113 -13.68 -8.56 15.23
CA ASP A 113 -14.33 -8.92 13.96
C ASP A 113 -13.86 -8.05 12.79
N ALA A 114 -12.57 -7.70 12.79
CA ALA A 114 -11.94 -6.81 11.83
C ALA A 114 -11.01 -7.58 10.88
N THR A 115 -10.81 -7.03 9.68
CA THR A 115 -9.94 -7.60 8.64
C THR A 115 -8.63 -6.84 8.50
N SER A 116 -7.54 -7.56 8.20
CA SER A 116 -6.25 -6.97 7.84
C SER A 116 -5.71 -7.68 6.62
N ASN A 117 -5.44 -6.92 5.56
CA ASN A 117 -4.93 -7.46 4.30
C ASN A 117 -3.90 -6.52 3.69
N SER A 118 -3.14 -7.01 2.72
CA SER A 118 -2.26 -6.18 1.89
C SER A 118 -2.66 -6.24 0.42
N LEU A 119 -2.38 -5.15 -0.29
CA LEU A 119 -2.47 -5.05 -1.73
C LEU A 119 -1.06 -4.84 -2.26
N SER A 120 -0.54 -5.84 -2.97
CA SER A 120 0.75 -5.81 -3.63
C SER A 120 0.56 -5.33 -5.07
N ALA A 121 0.79 -4.04 -5.29
CA ALA A 121 0.72 -3.46 -6.63
C ALA A 121 2.00 -3.75 -7.41
N GLY A 122 1.87 -4.01 -8.71
CA GLY A 122 2.95 -3.89 -9.69
C GLY A 122 3.13 -2.44 -10.12
N GLY A 123 3.48 -2.22 -11.38
CA GLY A 123 3.63 -0.87 -11.91
C GLY A 123 2.30 -0.09 -11.93
N VAL A 124 2.33 1.12 -11.35
CA VAL A 124 1.21 2.07 -11.33
C VAL A 124 1.69 3.42 -11.88
N LYS A 125 0.87 4.07 -12.68
CA LYS A 125 1.17 5.36 -13.29
C LYS A 125 1.02 6.49 -12.26
N THR A 126 2.08 6.72 -11.49
CA THR A 126 2.14 7.74 -10.45
C THR A 126 3.36 8.64 -10.64
N GLU A 127 3.40 9.75 -9.92
CA GLU A 127 4.57 10.66 -9.89
C GLU A 127 5.87 9.93 -9.53
N LEU A 128 5.82 8.92 -8.67
CA LEU A 128 6.97 8.11 -8.28
C LEU A 128 7.64 7.46 -9.50
N ASN A 129 6.86 7.11 -10.50
CA ASN A 129 7.27 6.42 -11.72
C ASN A 129 7.38 7.36 -12.94
N GLN A 130 7.35 8.68 -12.73
CA GLN A 130 7.32 9.67 -13.81
C GLN A 130 8.50 9.52 -14.79
N HIS A 131 9.68 9.19 -14.29
CA HIS A 131 10.88 8.96 -15.11
C HIS A 131 10.71 7.81 -16.14
N ILE A 132 9.87 6.82 -15.84
CA ILE A 132 9.52 5.74 -16.78
C ILE A 132 8.45 6.21 -17.76
N LEU A 133 7.43 6.92 -17.24
CA LEU A 133 6.33 7.44 -18.06
C LEU A 133 6.81 8.44 -19.11
N ASP A 134 7.84 9.22 -18.80
CA ASP A 134 8.44 10.21 -19.72
C ASP A 134 9.40 9.57 -20.76
N SER A 135 9.73 8.28 -20.60
CA SER A 135 10.64 7.59 -21.50
C SER A 135 9.92 6.52 -22.34
N PRO A 136 9.65 6.77 -23.63
CA PRO A 136 9.03 5.76 -24.51
C PRO A 136 9.78 4.43 -24.55
N ALA A 137 11.11 4.47 -24.46
CA ALA A 137 11.94 3.27 -24.47
C ALA A 137 11.79 2.44 -23.19
N LEU A 138 11.78 3.08 -22.02
CA LEU A 138 11.53 2.38 -20.74
C LEU A 138 10.10 1.88 -20.67
N MET A 139 9.14 2.72 -21.08
CA MET A 139 7.74 2.31 -21.11
C MET A 139 7.49 1.11 -22.02
N GLN A 140 8.17 1.02 -23.16
CA GLN A 140 8.08 -0.17 -24.02
C GLN A 140 8.60 -1.44 -23.33
N GLN A 141 9.68 -1.35 -22.55
CA GLN A 141 10.19 -2.48 -21.77
C GLN A 141 9.16 -2.94 -20.73
N VAL A 142 8.57 -1.98 -20.00
CA VAL A 142 7.48 -2.26 -19.04
C VAL A 142 6.30 -2.97 -19.73
N LEU A 143 5.86 -2.50 -20.89
CA LEU A 143 4.80 -3.13 -21.66
C LEU A 143 5.16 -4.56 -22.11
N ASP A 144 6.43 -4.81 -22.32
CA ASP A 144 6.92 -6.14 -22.68
C ASP A 144 7.04 -7.06 -21.48
N GLU A 145 7.08 -6.55 -20.25
CA GLU A 145 7.11 -7.33 -19.00
C GLU A 145 5.72 -7.68 -18.48
N THR A 146 4.68 -6.95 -18.82
CA THR A 146 3.33 -7.19 -18.36
C THR A 146 2.48 -7.97 -19.36
N LEU A 147 1.66 -8.91 -18.90
CA LEU A 147 0.76 -9.68 -19.79
C LEU A 147 -0.31 -8.81 -20.41
N LEU A 148 -0.86 -7.85 -19.65
CA LEU A 148 -1.86 -6.92 -20.15
C LEU A 148 -1.25 -5.74 -20.92
N ARG A 149 0.09 -5.70 -21.07
CA ARG A 149 0.84 -4.69 -21.82
C ARG A 149 0.50 -3.26 -21.37
N ARG A 150 0.37 -3.06 -20.09
CA ARG A 150 0.12 -1.75 -19.47
C ARG A 150 0.45 -1.76 -17.98
N TRP A 151 0.65 -0.60 -17.40
CA TRP A 151 0.56 -0.37 -15.98
C TRP A 151 -0.87 0.00 -15.56
N ALA A 152 -1.16 -0.18 -14.28
CA ALA A 152 -2.43 0.22 -13.70
C ALA A 152 -2.55 1.75 -13.59
N GLU A 153 -3.76 2.25 -13.72
CA GLU A 153 -4.09 3.62 -13.30
C GLU A 153 -4.28 3.65 -11.78
N PRO A 154 -3.98 4.79 -11.10
CA PRO A 154 -4.19 4.91 -9.66
C PRO A 154 -5.62 4.59 -9.22
N GLU A 155 -6.61 4.94 -10.04
CA GLU A 155 -8.03 4.69 -9.80
C GLU A 155 -8.36 3.20 -9.73
N GLU A 156 -7.72 2.38 -10.57
CA GLU A 156 -7.89 0.91 -10.55
C GLU A 156 -7.40 0.33 -9.21
N ILE A 157 -6.29 0.83 -8.69
CA ILE A 157 -5.78 0.43 -7.36
C ILE A 157 -6.72 0.92 -6.25
N ALA A 158 -7.25 2.14 -6.36
CA ALA A 158 -8.19 2.70 -5.40
C ALA A 158 -9.51 1.88 -5.32
N GLU A 159 -10.00 1.34 -6.44
CA GLU A 159 -11.15 0.45 -6.47
C GLU A 159 -10.92 -0.84 -5.66
N PHE A 160 -9.73 -1.46 -5.78
CA PHE A 160 -9.36 -2.60 -4.94
C PHE A 160 -9.25 -2.20 -3.46
N CYS A 161 -8.66 -1.04 -3.17
CA CYS A 161 -8.61 -0.53 -1.79
C CYS A 161 -10.02 -0.36 -1.22
N TYR A 162 -10.93 0.22 -1.97
CA TYR A 162 -12.33 0.39 -1.56
C TYR A 162 -13.02 -0.95 -1.32
N PHE A 163 -12.87 -1.90 -2.24
CA PHE A 163 -13.42 -3.25 -2.06
C PHE A 163 -12.89 -3.91 -0.79
N MET A 164 -11.56 -3.89 -0.59
CA MET A 164 -10.90 -4.58 0.53
C MET A 164 -11.26 -3.97 1.88
N THR A 165 -11.53 -2.67 1.94
CA THR A 165 -11.79 -1.95 3.21
C THR A 165 -13.28 -1.78 3.52
N ASN A 166 -14.14 -1.66 2.51
CA ASN A 166 -15.56 -1.33 2.69
C ASN A 166 -16.51 -2.50 2.41
N MET A 167 -16.16 -3.38 1.48
CA MET A 167 -17.05 -4.46 1.01
C MET A 167 -16.64 -5.84 1.54
N ASN A 168 -15.34 -6.09 1.69
CA ASN A 168 -14.82 -7.36 2.17
C ASN A 168 -15.23 -7.62 3.63
N ARG A 169 -15.67 -8.85 3.92
CA ARG A 169 -16.12 -9.29 5.26
C ARG A 169 -15.44 -10.57 5.75
N SER A 170 -14.80 -11.31 4.86
CA SER A 170 -14.31 -12.66 5.17
C SER A 170 -12.86 -12.92 4.77
N MET A 171 -12.28 -12.05 3.95
CA MET A 171 -10.86 -12.14 3.60
C MET A 171 -10.03 -11.39 4.64
N THR A 172 -9.12 -12.09 5.31
CA THR A 172 -8.17 -11.51 6.26
C THR A 172 -6.85 -12.27 6.22
N GLY A 173 -5.74 -11.59 6.47
CA GLY A 173 -4.39 -12.16 6.41
C GLY A 173 -3.91 -12.45 4.98
N GLN A 174 -4.56 -11.89 3.94
CA GLN A 174 -4.23 -12.14 2.55
C GLN A 174 -3.46 -10.98 1.93
N ASP A 175 -2.50 -11.33 1.09
CA ASP A 175 -1.82 -10.40 0.18
C ASP A 175 -2.38 -10.58 -1.22
N ILE A 176 -2.94 -9.50 -1.78
CA ILE A 176 -3.59 -9.51 -3.10
C ILE A 176 -2.68 -8.83 -4.10
N LEU A 177 -2.24 -9.59 -5.10
CA LEU A 177 -1.40 -9.09 -6.17
C LEU A 177 -2.25 -8.46 -7.29
N VAL A 178 -1.91 -7.21 -7.67
CA VAL A 178 -2.52 -6.45 -8.77
C VAL A 178 -1.38 -5.86 -9.62
N ASP A 179 -0.90 -6.61 -10.60
CA ASP A 179 0.34 -6.32 -11.33
C ASP A 179 0.23 -6.43 -12.85
N ASN A 180 -0.97 -6.47 -13.40
CA ASN A 180 -1.21 -6.67 -14.84
C ASN A 180 -0.55 -7.95 -15.41
N GLY A 181 -0.29 -8.94 -14.53
CA GLY A 181 0.31 -10.21 -14.89
C GLY A 181 1.83 -10.18 -15.04
N GLU A 182 2.51 -9.19 -14.47
CA GLU A 182 3.97 -9.05 -14.50
C GLU A 182 4.66 -10.29 -13.92
N GLN A 183 4.25 -10.77 -12.75
CA GLN A 183 4.86 -11.94 -12.11
C GLN A 183 4.53 -13.28 -12.78
N LEU A 184 3.50 -13.32 -13.61
CA LEU A 184 3.15 -14.51 -14.38
C LEU A 184 3.86 -14.58 -15.72
N LYS A 185 4.50 -13.49 -16.15
CA LYS A 185 5.18 -13.48 -17.44
C LYS A 185 6.34 -14.46 -17.43
N SER A 186 6.33 -15.35 -18.39
CA SER A 186 7.29 -16.45 -18.55
C SER A 186 7.73 -16.54 -20.00
N ASN A 187 9.02 -16.84 -20.20
CA ASN A 187 9.57 -17.19 -21.52
C ASN A 187 9.44 -18.70 -21.80
N PHE A 188 8.54 -19.38 -21.09
CA PHE A 188 8.32 -20.80 -21.28
C PHE A 188 7.73 -21.07 -22.68
N ILE A 189 8.37 -21.96 -23.41
CA ILE A 189 7.94 -22.40 -24.73
C ILE A 189 7.25 -23.76 -24.54
N TRP A 190 5.98 -23.82 -24.94
CA TRP A 190 5.14 -25.03 -24.89
C TRP A 190 5.54 -26.03 -25.96
#